data_91eecd2a68f02cba7aca03108e65dba8
#
_entry.id   91eecd2a68f02cba7aca03108e65dba8
#
_cell.length_a   1.000
_cell.length_b   1.000
_cell.length_c   1.000
_cell.angle_alpha   90.00
_cell.angle_beta   90.00
_cell.angle_gamma   90.00
#
_symmetry.space_group_name_H-M   'P 1'
#
loop_
_entity.id
_entity.type
_entity.pdbx_description
1 polymer ?
#
loop_
_entity_poly.entity_id
_entity_poly.type
_entity_poly.pdbx_seq_one_letter_code
_entity_poly.pdbx_strand_id
1 'polypeptide(L)'
;MPVTPAHILQDIFSFYREKELPVLLDQYKRWLESRPLEGCRVIDASPVFRNTCAKYAALPAAGADLTVAVSRVMPHDPEILLLLAAYGIPVIGAERTEGPYDVVLDCAGALSHVPSLCGYVELTRSGAQHYVGCTQPVWMVDAGKIKQIETCLGTGESFFRA
;
A
#
# COMPACT_ATOMS: atom_id res chain seq x y z
N MET A 1 -23.79 5.71 4.61
CA MET A 1 -23.46 4.29 4.86
C MET A 1 -21.95 4.18 4.89
N PRO A 2 -21.35 3.39 5.77
CA PRO A 2 -19.91 3.16 5.71
C PRO A 2 -19.56 2.58 4.35
N VAL A 3 -18.52 3.13 3.71
CA VAL A 3 -18.01 2.63 2.44
C VAL A 3 -17.32 1.29 2.72
N THR A 4 -17.65 0.28 1.96
CA THR A 4 -17.06 -1.05 2.13
C THR A 4 -15.91 -1.24 1.13
N PRO A 5 -14.98 -2.17 1.37
CA PRO A 5 -13.94 -2.52 0.40
C PRO A 5 -14.48 -2.84 -1.00
N ALA A 6 -15.70 -3.37 -1.09
CA ALA A 6 -16.36 -3.65 -2.36
C ALA A 6 -16.66 -2.38 -3.19
N HIS A 7 -17.03 -1.27 -2.54
CA HIS A 7 -17.24 0.00 -3.25
C HIS A 7 -15.95 0.53 -3.88
N ILE A 8 -14.82 0.38 -3.19
CA ILE A 8 -13.51 0.76 -3.71
C ILE A 8 -13.18 -0.03 -4.98
N LEU A 9 -13.41 -1.35 -4.97
CA LEU A 9 -13.21 -2.18 -6.15
C LEU A 9 -14.15 -1.81 -7.31
N GLN A 10 -15.41 -1.52 -7.02
CA GLN A 10 -16.38 -1.12 -8.04
C GLN A 10 -15.94 0.14 -8.78
N ASP A 11 -15.42 1.14 -8.05
CA ASP A 11 -14.86 2.34 -8.66
C ASP A 11 -13.62 2.05 -9.51
N ILE A 12 -12.74 1.17 -9.03
CA ILE A 12 -11.56 0.77 -9.78
C ILE A 12 -11.95 0.12 -11.11
N PHE A 13 -12.96 -0.74 -11.12
CA PHE A 13 -13.44 -1.41 -12.34
C PHE A 13 -14.11 -0.48 -13.35
N SER A 14 -14.41 0.76 -12.98
CA SER A 14 -14.81 1.78 -13.95
C SER A 14 -13.65 2.24 -14.85
N PHE A 15 -12.39 1.97 -14.45
CA PHE A 15 -11.17 2.39 -15.13
C PHE A 15 -10.29 1.22 -15.58
N TYR A 16 -10.27 0.12 -14.81
CA TYR A 16 -9.42 -1.05 -15.06
C TYR A 16 -10.28 -2.30 -15.23
N ARG A 17 -9.89 -3.17 -16.16
CA ARG A 17 -10.51 -4.50 -16.28
C ARG A 17 -9.95 -5.43 -15.20
N GLU A 18 -10.74 -6.39 -14.76
CA GLU A 18 -10.31 -7.39 -13.76
C GLU A 18 -8.97 -8.07 -14.12
N LYS A 19 -8.76 -8.37 -15.40
CA LYS A 19 -7.54 -8.99 -15.90
C LYS A 19 -6.28 -8.14 -15.77
N GLU A 20 -6.42 -6.86 -15.46
CA GLU A 20 -5.30 -5.94 -15.25
C GLU A 20 -4.85 -5.91 -13.79
N LEU A 21 -5.66 -6.48 -12.88
CA LEU A 21 -5.41 -6.54 -11.44
C LEU A 21 -5.54 -7.96 -10.85
N PRO A 22 -5.07 -9.02 -11.53
CA PRO A 22 -5.41 -10.40 -11.18
C PRO A 22 -4.93 -10.78 -9.78
N VAL A 23 -3.74 -10.36 -9.38
CA VAL A 23 -3.14 -10.71 -8.09
C VAL A 23 -3.87 -10.02 -6.94
N LEU A 24 -4.16 -8.72 -7.07
CA LEU A 24 -4.87 -7.97 -6.03
C LEU A 24 -6.32 -8.41 -5.86
N LEU A 25 -6.98 -8.83 -6.95
CA LEU A 25 -8.32 -9.41 -6.89
C LEU A 25 -8.36 -10.77 -6.21
N ASP A 26 -7.42 -11.65 -6.53
CA ASP A 26 -7.30 -12.94 -5.87
C ASP A 26 -7.00 -12.74 -4.38
N GLN A 27 -6.11 -11.83 -4.05
CA GLN A 27 -5.79 -11.47 -2.67
C GLN A 27 -7.00 -10.89 -1.93
N TYR A 28 -7.74 -9.97 -2.55
CA TYR A 28 -8.97 -9.42 -1.99
C TYR A 28 -9.99 -10.52 -1.66
N LYS A 29 -10.26 -11.45 -2.60
CA LYS A 29 -11.21 -12.55 -2.40
C LYS A 29 -10.81 -13.45 -1.24
N ARG A 30 -9.53 -13.86 -1.17
CA ARG A 30 -9.02 -14.69 -0.09
C ARG A 30 -9.05 -13.98 1.27
N TRP A 31 -8.71 -12.71 1.30
CA TRP A 31 -8.64 -11.95 2.54
C TRP A 31 -10.02 -11.55 3.08
N LEU A 32 -11.00 -11.40 2.20
CA LEU A 32 -12.38 -11.18 2.63
C LEU A 32 -12.92 -12.33 3.50
N GLU A 33 -12.48 -13.56 3.21
CA GLU A 33 -12.85 -14.75 3.96
C GLU A 33 -11.97 -14.98 5.21
N SER A 34 -10.65 -14.89 5.03
CA SER A 34 -9.67 -15.26 6.06
C SER A 34 -9.35 -14.15 7.06
N ARG A 35 -9.57 -12.89 6.71
CA ARG A 35 -9.32 -11.68 7.51
C ARG A 35 -7.98 -11.71 8.29
N PRO A 36 -6.83 -11.94 7.62
CA PRO A 36 -5.56 -12.18 8.31
C PRO A 36 -5.00 -10.96 9.04
N LEU A 37 -5.54 -9.77 8.80
CA LEU A 37 -5.14 -8.51 9.44
C LEU A 37 -6.23 -7.96 10.37
N GLU A 38 -7.13 -8.82 10.86
CA GLU A 38 -8.20 -8.41 11.76
C GLU A 38 -7.66 -7.68 12.99
N GLY A 39 -8.10 -6.44 13.19
CA GLY A 39 -7.68 -5.59 14.29
C GLY A 39 -6.26 -5.03 14.18
N CYS A 40 -5.53 -5.31 13.12
CA CYS A 40 -4.22 -4.71 12.88
C CYS A 40 -4.35 -3.28 12.37
N ARG A 41 -3.62 -2.36 12.98
CA ARG A 41 -3.43 -0.98 12.50
C ARG A 41 -2.31 -0.97 11.45
N VAL A 42 -2.66 -0.65 10.22
CA VAL A 42 -1.73 -0.63 9.09
C VAL A 42 -1.60 0.80 8.57
N ILE A 43 -0.37 1.26 8.37
CA ILE A 43 -0.11 2.54 7.71
C ILE A 43 0.67 2.29 6.41
N ASP A 44 0.32 3.03 5.36
CA ASP A 44 0.91 2.90 4.03
C ASP A 44 1.35 4.26 3.49
N ALA A 45 2.64 4.38 3.14
CA ALA A 45 3.24 5.54 2.49
C ALA A 45 3.66 5.27 1.03
N SER A 46 3.07 4.30 0.36
CA SER A 46 3.32 4.08 -1.07
C SER A 46 2.77 5.23 -1.92
N PRO A 47 3.26 5.41 -3.17
CA PRO A 47 2.66 6.34 -4.13
C PRO A 47 1.16 6.13 -4.27
N VAL A 48 0.38 7.22 -4.25
CA VAL A 48 -1.08 7.16 -4.24
C VAL A 48 -1.62 7.57 -5.61
N PHE A 49 -2.06 6.58 -6.38
CA PHE A 49 -2.71 6.74 -7.67
C PHE A 49 -3.94 5.84 -7.76
N ARG A 50 -4.73 5.96 -8.81
CA ARG A 50 -5.96 5.18 -8.97
C ARG A 50 -5.74 3.67 -8.90
N ASN A 51 -4.67 3.15 -9.51
CA ASN A 51 -4.34 1.72 -9.45
C ASN A 51 -3.95 1.24 -8.04
N THR A 52 -3.39 2.10 -7.21
CA THR A 52 -3.06 1.78 -5.81
C THR A 52 -4.32 1.53 -4.98
N CYS A 53 -5.47 2.08 -5.38
CA CYS A 53 -6.74 1.85 -4.69
C CYS A 53 -7.13 0.37 -4.63
N ALA A 54 -6.65 -0.47 -5.56
CA ALA A 54 -6.89 -1.92 -5.49
C ALA A 54 -6.25 -2.55 -4.23
N LYS A 55 -5.08 -2.09 -3.81
CA LYS A 55 -4.45 -2.45 -2.54
C LYS A 55 -5.29 -1.94 -1.36
N TYR A 56 -5.82 -0.72 -1.47
CA TYR A 56 -6.67 -0.12 -0.42
C TYR A 56 -8.06 -0.74 -0.33
N ALA A 57 -8.48 -1.53 -1.30
CA ALA A 57 -9.61 -2.43 -1.15
C ALA A 57 -9.22 -3.74 -0.46
N ALA A 58 -8.06 -4.31 -0.80
CA ALA A 58 -7.60 -5.60 -0.27
C ALA A 58 -7.23 -5.53 1.23
N LEU A 59 -6.54 -4.48 1.69
CA LEU A 59 -6.13 -4.35 3.09
C LEU A 59 -7.31 -4.27 4.07
N PRO A 60 -8.34 -3.41 3.86
CA PRO A 60 -9.53 -3.44 4.71
C PRO A 60 -10.35 -4.74 4.58
N ALA A 61 -10.35 -5.39 3.41
CA ALA A 61 -10.95 -6.72 3.26
C ALA A 61 -10.25 -7.76 4.17
N ALA A 62 -8.94 -7.62 4.36
CA ALA A 62 -8.18 -8.42 5.32
C ALA A 62 -8.49 -8.11 6.79
N GLY A 63 -9.30 -7.10 7.08
CA GLY A 63 -9.62 -6.65 8.44
C GLY A 63 -8.70 -5.56 8.98
N ALA A 64 -7.81 -5.00 8.17
CA ALA A 64 -6.89 -3.96 8.60
C ALA A 64 -7.61 -2.63 8.86
N ASP A 65 -7.24 -1.97 9.95
CA ASP A 65 -7.50 -0.55 10.18
C ASP A 65 -6.42 0.25 9.44
N LEU A 66 -6.77 0.69 8.22
CA LEU A 66 -5.83 1.28 7.28
C LEU A 66 -5.78 2.80 7.41
N THR A 67 -4.58 3.33 7.50
CA THR A 67 -4.26 4.76 7.34
C THR A 67 -3.33 4.94 6.14
N VAL A 68 -3.56 5.95 5.31
CA VAL A 68 -2.67 6.32 4.21
C VAL A 68 -1.86 7.56 4.61
N ALA A 69 -0.54 7.46 4.50
CA ALA A 69 0.37 8.56 4.79
C ALA A 69 0.92 9.15 3.48
N VAL A 70 0.81 10.46 3.33
CA VAL A 70 1.33 11.18 2.17
C VAL A 70 2.63 11.85 2.55
N SER A 71 3.73 11.51 1.89
CA SER A 71 5.02 12.15 2.08
C SER A 71 5.30 13.14 0.94
N ARG A 72 6.20 14.09 1.20
CA ARG A 72 6.62 15.07 0.19
C ARG A 72 7.47 14.46 -0.93
N VAL A 73 8.04 13.30 -0.68
CA VAL A 73 8.93 12.61 -1.64
C VAL A 73 8.18 11.61 -2.50
N MET A 74 7.00 11.16 -2.07
CA MET A 74 6.20 10.21 -2.84
C MET A 74 5.14 10.91 -3.67
N PRO A 75 5.06 10.59 -4.97
CA PRO A 75 4.04 11.19 -5.83
C PRO A 75 2.64 10.69 -5.45
N HIS A 76 1.67 11.56 -5.57
CA HIS A 76 0.27 11.25 -5.30
C HIS A 76 -0.67 12.09 -6.18
N ASP A 77 -1.84 11.54 -6.44
CA ASP A 77 -2.93 12.21 -7.13
C ASP A 77 -3.88 12.84 -6.08
N PRO A 78 -4.04 14.18 -6.05
CA PRO A 78 -4.92 14.85 -5.09
C PRO A 78 -6.38 14.39 -5.17
N GLU A 79 -6.89 14.03 -6.35
CA GLU A 79 -8.26 13.53 -6.51
C GLU A 79 -8.43 12.17 -5.82
N ILE A 80 -7.41 11.33 -5.89
CA ILE A 80 -7.41 10.03 -5.22
C ILE A 80 -7.36 10.19 -3.71
N LEU A 81 -6.64 11.18 -3.19
CA LEU A 81 -6.64 11.44 -1.74
C LEU A 81 -8.04 11.85 -1.24
N LEU A 82 -8.76 12.68 -2.00
CA LEU A 82 -10.14 13.02 -1.68
C LEU A 82 -11.06 11.80 -1.75
N LEU A 83 -10.86 10.94 -2.72
CA LEU A 83 -11.60 9.70 -2.88
C LEU A 83 -11.37 8.75 -1.69
N LEU A 84 -10.13 8.59 -1.22
CA LEU A 84 -9.80 7.79 -0.03
C LEU A 84 -10.51 8.33 1.21
N ALA A 85 -10.50 9.65 1.41
CA ALA A 85 -11.23 10.27 2.51
C ALA A 85 -12.75 10.01 2.43
N ALA A 86 -13.33 10.04 1.21
CA ALA A 86 -14.73 9.68 0.99
C ALA A 86 -15.03 8.20 1.28
N TYR A 87 -14.05 7.32 1.11
CA TYR A 87 -14.12 5.91 1.53
C TYR A 87 -13.97 5.71 3.04
N GLY A 88 -13.68 6.77 3.79
CA GLY A 88 -13.44 6.69 5.24
C GLY A 88 -12.04 6.17 5.59
N ILE A 89 -11.11 6.15 4.63
CA ILE A 89 -9.70 5.83 4.87
C ILE A 89 -8.98 7.13 5.28
N PRO A 90 -8.45 7.22 6.49
CA PRO A 90 -7.72 8.40 6.94
C PRO A 90 -6.49 8.67 6.05
N VAL A 91 -6.32 9.95 5.66
CA VAL A 91 -5.14 10.41 4.92
C VAL A 91 -4.42 11.44 5.79
N ILE A 92 -3.15 11.19 6.10
CA ILE A 92 -2.34 12.04 6.99
C ILE A 92 -0.99 12.37 6.35
N GLY A 93 -0.30 13.40 6.86
CA GLY A 93 1.07 13.69 6.45
C GLY A 93 2.06 12.72 7.11
N ALA A 94 2.94 12.11 6.31
CA ALA A 94 3.93 11.15 6.81
C ALA A 94 4.82 11.76 7.90
N GLU A 95 5.25 13.01 7.72
CA GLU A 95 6.14 13.72 8.64
C GLU A 95 5.50 14.04 10.00
N ARG A 96 4.17 13.93 10.12
CA ARG A 96 3.41 14.17 11.35
C ARG A 96 2.85 12.89 11.96
N THR A 97 3.24 11.76 11.39
CA THR A 97 2.73 10.47 11.82
C THR A 97 3.41 10.05 13.11
N GLU A 98 2.60 9.77 14.11
CA GLU A 98 3.02 9.17 15.37
C GLU A 98 2.45 7.75 15.44
N GLY A 99 3.27 6.83 15.96
CA GLY A 99 2.86 5.42 16.11
C GLY A 99 2.33 5.12 17.52
N PRO A 100 2.33 3.84 17.89
CA PRO A 100 2.74 2.71 17.06
C PRO A 100 1.65 2.24 16.07
N TYR A 101 2.08 1.62 14.98
CA TYR A 101 1.25 0.80 14.10
C TYR A 101 1.67 -0.66 14.22
N ASP A 102 0.78 -1.60 13.90
CA ASP A 102 1.17 -3.01 13.88
C ASP A 102 2.07 -3.29 12.68
N VAL A 103 1.70 -2.82 11.51
CA VAL A 103 2.48 -2.96 10.27
C VAL A 103 2.65 -1.61 9.57
N VAL A 104 3.87 -1.33 9.15
CA VAL A 104 4.22 -0.13 8.37
C VAL A 104 4.60 -0.56 6.96
N LEU A 105 3.82 -0.13 5.96
CA LEU A 105 4.13 -0.29 4.53
C LEU A 105 4.78 1.01 4.06
N ASP A 106 6.06 0.97 3.81
CA ASP A 106 6.87 2.16 3.55
C ASP A 106 7.42 2.21 2.12
N CYS A 107 7.74 3.40 1.70
CA CYS A 107 8.38 3.67 0.42
C CYS A 107 9.41 4.79 0.60
N ALA A 108 10.65 4.51 0.22
CA ALA A 108 11.79 5.42 0.33
C ALA A 108 12.09 5.88 1.78
N GLY A 109 11.72 5.08 2.78
CA GLY A 109 11.99 5.39 4.18
C GLY A 109 11.13 6.52 4.77
N ALA A 110 10.01 6.87 4.12
CA ALA A 110 9.15 7.99 4.52
C ALA A 110 8.55 7.82 5.93
N LEU A 111 8.37 6.57 6.37
CA LEU A 111 7.82 6.20 7.68
C LEU A 111 8.84 5.48 8.58
N SER A 112 10.12 5.53 8.26
CA SER A 112 11.16 4.84 9.05
C SER A 112 11.26 5.32 10.51
N HIS A 113 10.74 6.50 10.81
CA HIS A 113 10.65 7.08 12.16
C HIS A 113 9.43 6.60 12.95
N VAL A 114 8.45 5.95 12.28
CA VAL A 114 7.20 5.52 12.90
C VAL A 114 7.40 4.15 13.57
N PRO A 115 7.14 4.00 14.87
CA PRO A 115 7.27 2.70 15.54
C PRO A 115 6.30 1.66 14.97
N SER A 116 6.81 0.45 14.73
CA SER A 116 6.01 -0.71 14.35
C SER A 116 6.08 -1.80 15.40
N LEU A 117 4.96 -2.48 15.68
CA LEU A 117 4.89 -3.57 16.63
C LEU A 117 5.27 -4.91 15.99
N CYS A 118 4.88 -5.14 14.74
CA CYS A 118 5.15 -6.41 14.04
C CYS A 118 6.27 -6.30 13.01
N GLY A 119 6.48 -5.12 12.39
CA GLY A 119 7.54 -4.91 11.43
C GLY A 119 7.17 -3.99 10.26
N TYR A 120 8.10 -3.90 9.33
CA TYR A 120 8.07 -2.99 8.20
C TYR A 120 8.12 -3.74 6.88
N VAL A 121 7.48 -3.18 5.87
CA VAL A 121 7.61 -3.60 4.47
C VAL A 121 8.10 -2.41 3.67
N GLU A 122 9.37 -2.38 3.31
CA GLU A 122 9.97 -1.31 2.51
C GLU A 122 9.95 -1.70 1.03
N LEU A 123 9.32 -0.85 0.22
CA LEU A 123 9.10 -1.11 -1.20
C LEU A 123 10.36 -0.86 -2.04
N THR A 124 11.23 0.05 -1.63
CA THR A 124 12.31 0.57 -2.46
C THR A 124 13.70 0.27 -1.89
N ARG A 125 14.68 0.09 -2.80
CA ARG A 125 16.08 -0.04 -2.41
C ARG A 125 16.62 1.23 -1.72
N SER A 126 16.17 2.40 -2.14
CA SER A 126 16.58 3.68 -1.54
C SER A 126 16.10 3.83 -0.09
N GLY A 127 15.00 3.20 0.28
CA GLY A 127 14.49 3.20 1.66
C GLY A 127 15.28 2.28 2.60
N ALA A 128 15.94 1.25 2.09
CA ALA A 128 16.63 0.22 2.88
C ALA A 128 17.63 0.80 3.91
N GLN A 129 18.34 1.86 3.54
CA GLN A 129 19.33 2.51 4.40
C GLN A 129 18.72 3.09 5.69
N HIS A 130 17.45 3.46 5.70
CA HIS A 130 16.76 4.03 6.85
C HIS A 130 16.41 2.97 7.91
N TYR A 131 16.52 1.70 7.55
CA TYR A 131 16.22 0.56 8.43
C TYR A 131 17.47 -0.16 8.95
N VAL A 132 18.66 0.38 8.67
CA VAL A 132 19.92 -0.16 9.21
C VAL A 132 19.90 -0.04 10.73
N GLY A 133 20.05 -1.18 11.43
CA GLY A 133 19.99 -1.25 12.90
C GLY A 133 18.56 -1.31 13.47
N CYS A 134 17.53 -1.37 12.63
CA CYS A 134 16.16 -1.64 13.08
C CYS A 134 16.11 -3.02 13.78
N THR A 135 15.47 -3.07 14.95
CA THR A 135 15.34 -4.31 15.74
C THR A 135 14.11 -5.12 15.35
N GLN A 136 13.14 -4.48 14.71
CA GLN A 136 11.94 -5.14 14.19
C GLN A 136 12.21 -5.77 12.82
N PRO A 137 11.48 -6.82 12.43
CA PRO A 137 11.58 -7.38 11.08
C PRO A 137 11.34 -6.33 10.00
N VAL A 138 12.19 -6.30 8.98
CA VAL A 138 12.04 -5.44 7.80
C VAL A 138 12.01 -6.30 6.55
N TRP A 139 10.88 -6.30 5.85
CA TRP A 139 10.74 -7.01 4.59
C TRP A 139 11.08 -6.07 3.43
N MET A 140 12.17 -6.36 2.74
CA MET A 140 12.65 -5.59 1.59
C MET A 140 12.04 -6.13 0.30
N VAL A 141 11.04 -5.45 -0.25
CA VAL A 141 10.34 -5.87 -1.47
C VAL A 141 11.28 -5.84 -2.69
N ASP A 142 12.14 -4.83 -2.77
CA ASP A 142 13.10 -4.67 -3.86
C ASP A 142 14.11 -5.85 -3.98
N ALA A 143 14.39 -6.54 -2.88
CA ALA A 143 15.24 -7.73 -2.88
C ALA A 143 14.52 -9.00 -3.35
N GLY A 144 13.19 -8.94 -3.52
CA GLY A 144 12.36 -10.08 -3.89
C GLY A 144 12.47 -10.47 -5.36
N LYS A 145 12.34 -11.77 -5.67
CA LYS A 145 12.36 -12.28 -7.05
C LYS A 145 11.27 -11.65 -7.93
N ILE A 146 10.09 -11.40 -7.38
CA ILE A 146 8.97 -10.77 -8.11
C ILE A 146 9.35 -9.36 -8.56
N LYS A 147 10.03 -8.59 -7.70
CA LYS A 147 10.50 -7.24 -8.06
C LYS A 147 11.58 -7.28 -9.14
N GLN A 148 12.46 -8.27 -9.11
CA GLN A 148 13.44 -8.47 -10.17
C GLN A 148 12.78 -8.77 -11.52
N ILE A 149 11.76 -9.64 -11.55
CA ILE A 149 10.97 -9.94 -12.75
C ILE A 149 10.26 -8.69 -13.26
N GLU A 150 9.60 -7.95 -12.36
CA GLU A 150 8.88 -6.72 -12.69
C GLU A 150 9.83 -5.68 -13.29
N THR A 151 10.98 -5.46 -12.68
CA THR A 151 11.96 -4.49 -13.16
C THR A 151 12.54 -4.88 -14.53
N CYS A 152 12.86 -6.16 -14.74
CA CYS A 152 13.47 -6.61 -16.00
C CYS A 152 12.48 -6.71 -17.16
N LEU A 153 11.25 -7.17 -16.91
CA LEU A 153 10.26 -7.45 -17.95
C LEU A 153 9.16 -6.39 -18.01
N GLY A 154 8.59 -6.01 -16.89
CA GLY A 154 7.45 -5.10 -16.82
C GLY A 154 7.80 -3.67 -17.22
N THR A 155 8.93 -3.16 -16.73
CA THR A 155 9.38 -1.79 -17.07
C THR A 155 9.71 -1.66 -18.55
N GLY A 156 10.41 -2.66 -19.13
CA GLY A 156 10.72 -2.69 -20.54
C GLY A 156 9.47 -2.75 -21.41
N GLU A 157 8.52 -3.62 -21.06
CA GLU A 157 7.24 -3.74 -21.79
C GLU A 157 6.43 -2.44 -21.72
N SER A 158 6.39 -1.78 -20.57
CA SER A 158 5.67 -0.52 -20.41
C SER A 158 6.29 0.58 -21.26
N PHE A 159 7.60 0.64 -21.37
CA PHE A 159 8.31 1.61 -22.22
C PHE A 159 7.96 1.45 -23.70
N PHE A 160 7.84 0.21 -24.19
CA PHE A 160 7.50 -0.05 -25.60
C PHE A 160 6.02 0.11 -25.91
N ARG A 161 5.14 0.17 -24.89
CA ARG A 161 3.70 0.38 -25.06
C ARG A 161 3.29 1.85 -24.96
N ALA A 162 4.15 2.71 -24.41
CA ALA A 162 3.91 4.14 -24.28
C ALA A 162 4.20 4.90 -25.57
#